data_1d6b9994696da3926ec287b4151bd4e6
#
_entry.id   1d6b9994696da3926ec287b4151bd4e6
#
_cell.length_a   1.000
_cell.length_b   1.000
_cell.length_c   1.000
_cell.angle_alpha   90.00
_cell.angle_beta   90.00
_cell.angle_gamma   90.00
#
_symmetry.space_group_name_H-M   'P 1'
#
loop_
_entity.id
_entity.type
_entity.pdbx_description
1 polymer ?
#
loop_
_entity_poly.entity_id
_entity_poly.type
_entity_poly.pdbx_seq_one_letter_code
_entity_poly.pdbx_strand_id
1 'polypeptide(L)'
;MIPALKIRQPIEPWEKFLTDSITTPEELSLLTETEESDIHKVISEYPMFINPYFLGLIKEKGDAIYRQAVPDIREISKLEGFVDPLNEEGLSPVQGLTHKYPDRVLFLVSGRCAMYCRFCNRKRKVGRASMVTRETIREGLSYIKSTKDIRDVLLSGGDPLLLSDKELFKILSELRSISHVETIRIGTRIPCSLPHRVTKQLAGMLKGFHPLYINTHFNHPAEITPQAASACSLLAEAGIPLGCQTVLLKGVNDDGMLIKELMLKLLAIRVRPYYLFQADLARGTSHFWTALKKGLGIMAELQGNISGLGIPRFMIDLPEGGGKIPITPEYIRGIKGDELVVKNYLGDEYRYPIIDHGDQKGYTGHKAEYK
;
A
#
# COMPACT_ATOMS: atom_id res chain seq x y z
N MET A 1 -1.04 -1.71 51.67
CA MET A 1 -0.57 -1.49 50.29
C MET A 1 -1.80 -1.19 49.45
N ILE A 2 -1.99 0.05 49.04
CA ILE A 2 -3.09 0.49 48.18
C ILE A 2 -2.70 0.08 46.73
N PRO A 3 -3.55 -0.66 45.97
CA PRO A 3 -3.22 -1.00 44.59
C PRO A 3 -3.13 0.31 43.78
N ALA A 4 -2.03 0.50 43.06
CA ALA A 4 -1.83 1.63 42.18
C ALA A 4 -3.00 1.66 41.18
N LEU A 5 -3.87 2.65 41.28
CA LEU A 5 -4.86 2.98 40.28
C LEU A 5 -4.12 3.15 38.95
N LYS A 6 -4.37 2.23 38.00
CA LYS A 6 -3.99 2.45 36.61
C LYS A 6 -4.78 3.65 36.12
N ILE A 7 -4.17 4.82 36.12
CA ILE A 7 -4.71 6.02 35.49
C ILE A 7 -4.84 5.64 34.00
N ARG A 8 -6.07 5.38 33.54
CA ARG A 8 -6.36 5.26 32.11
C ARG A 8 -5.99 6.60 31.50
N GLN A 9 -5.03 6.58 30.57
CA GLN A 9 -4.75 7.77 29.77
C GLN A 9 -6.05 8.20 29.08
N PRO A 10 -6.32 9.51 28.96
CA PRO A 10 -7.50 9.98 28.23
C PRO A 10 -7.46 9.41 26.80
N ILE A 11 -8.60 8.90 26.34
CA ILE A 11 -8.75 8.35 24.99
C ILE A 11 -8.56 9.52 24.01
N GLU A 12 -7.62 9.39 23.09
CA GLU A 12 -7.42 10.38 22.03
C GLU A 12 -8.68 10.43 21.13
N PRO A 13 -9.05 11.60 20.62
CA PRO A 13 -10.30 11.73 19.83
C PRO A 13 -10.41 10.76 18.65
N TRP A 14 -9.29 10.42 18.00
CA TRP A 14 -9.26 9.47 16.89
C TRP A 14 -9.45 8.01 17.34
N GLU A 15 -9.10 7.65 18.58
CA GLU A 15 -9.28 6.30 19.13
C GLU A 15 -10.75 5.95 19.29
N LYS A 16 -11.62 6.96 19.46
CA LYS A 16 -13.06 6.75 19.50
C LYS A 16 -13.58 6.12 18.21
N PHE A 17 -13.06 6.51 17.06
CA PHE A 17 -13.42 5.87 15.79
C PHE A 17 -13.10 4.38 15.78
N LEU A 18 -12.05 3.95 16.50
CA LEU A 18 -11.69 2.54 16.57
C LEU A 18 -12.63 1.78 17.54
N THR A 19 -13.04 2.39 18.64
CA THR A 19 -13.98 1.77 19.59
C THR A 19 -15.39 1.65 19.02
N ASP A 20 -15.78 2.59 18.17
CA ASP A 20 -17.09 2.66 17.53
C ASP A 20 -17.11 1.92 16.17
N SER A 21 -16.06 1.13 15.87
CA SER A 21 -15.96 0.40 14.59
C SER A 21 -16.88 -0.80 14.55
N ILE A 22 -17.46 -1.04 13.37
CA ILE A 22 -18.29 -2.21 13.08
C ILE A 22 -17.41 -3.44 12.93
N THR A 23 -17.76 -4.49 13.66
CA THR A 23 -17.04 -5.77 13.69
C THR A 23 -17.93 -6.98 13.48
N THR A 24 -19.25 -6.81 13.57
CA THR A 24 -20.23 -7.89 13.47
C THR A 24 -21.22 -7.67 12.30
N PRO A 25 -21.80 -8.74 11.75
CA PRO A 25 -22.80 -8.64 10.69
C PRO A 25 -24.04 -7.89 11.11
N GLU A 26 -24.48 -8.06 12.37
CA GLU A 26 -25.68 -7.42 12.92
C GLU A 26 -25.53 -5.89 12.95
N GLU A 27 -24.36 -5.40 13.36
CA GLU A 27 -24.06 -3.96 13.32
C GLU A 27 -24.04 -3.42 11.87
N LEU A 28 -23.56 -4.21 10.91
CA LEU A 28 -23.49 -3.82 9.52
C LEU A 28 -24.87 -3.85 8.85
N SER A 29 -25.70 -4.87 9.12
CA SER A 29 -27.04 -5.02 8.54
C SER A 29 -27.99 -3.88 8.90
N LEU A 30 -27.80 -3.27 10.07
CA LEU A 30 -28.55 -2.08 10.49
C LEU A 30 -28.24 -0.84 9.61
N LEU A 31 -27.13 -0.84 8.90
CA LEU A 31 -26.62 0.30 8.15
C LEU A 31 -26.53 0.03 6.64
N THR A 32 -26.62 -1.23 6.24
CA THR A 32 -26.55 -1.66 4.84
C THR A 32 -27.54 -2.81 4.61
N GLU A 33 -28.17 -2.88 3.45
CA GLU A 33 -29.08 -3.97 3.07
C GLU A 33 -28.34 -5.27 2.70
N THR A 34 -27.37 -5.71 3.51
CA THR A 34 -26.53 -6.88 3.22
C THR A 34 -27.03 -8.09 4.00
N GLU A 35 -27.08 -9.26 3.38
CA GLU A 35 -27.51 -10.49 4.04
C GLU A 35 -26.51 -10.93 5.12
N GLU A 36 -26.95 -11.03 6.37
CA GLU A 36 -26.12 -11.38 7.52
C GLU A 36 -25.47 -12.74 7.40
N SER A 37 -26.18 -13.74 6.84
CA SER A 37 -25.72 -15.11 6.75
C SER A 37 -24.42 -15.26 5.95
N ASP A 38 -24.26 -14.50 4.86
CA ASP A 38 -23.08 -14.54 4.02
C ASP A 38 -21.91 -13.80 4.66
N ILE A 39 -22.20 -12.69 5.35
CA ILE A 39 -21.17 -11.95 6.10
C ILE A 39 -20.62 -12.83 7.23
N HIS A 40 -21.47 -13.53 8.00
CA HIS A 40 -21.03 -14.47 9.05
C HIS A 40 -20.04 -15.50 8.54
N LYS A 41 -20.33 -16.11 7.38
CA LYS A 41 -19.43 -17.10 6.77
C LYS A 41 -18.06 -16.50 6.43
N VAL A 42 -18.05 -15.27 5.87
CA VAL A 42 -16.81 -14.62 5.47
C VAL A 42 -15.99 -14.17 6.66
N ILE A 43 -16.60 -13.57 7.69
CA ILE A 43 -15.84 -13.05 8.85
C ILE A 43 -15.26 -14.15 9.75
N SER A 44 -15.81 -15.36 9.70
CA SER A 44 -15.21 -16.51 10.40
C SER A 44 -13.81 -16.84 9.87
N GLU A 45 -13.56 -16.61 8.58
CA GLU A 45 -12.26 -16.78 7.93
C GLU A 45 -11.43 -15.50 7.90
N TYR A 46 -12.06 -14.38 7.51
CA TYR A 46 -11.43 -13.08 7.34
C TYR A 46 -12.19 -12.01 8.14
N PRO A 47 -11.64 -11.58 9.30
CA PRO A 47 -12.33 -10.65 10.18
C PRO A 47 -12.72 -9.35 9.47
N MET A 48 -13.77 -8.71 9.95
CA MET A 48 -14.24 -7.39 9.52
C MET A 48 -13.90 -6.35 10.57
N PHE A 49 -13.48 -5.17 10.13
CA PHE A 49 -13.30 -3.99 10.95
C PHE A 49 -13.49 -2.75 10.09
N ILE A 50 -14.54 -1.97 10.34
CA ILE A 50 -14.87 -0.77 9.55
C ILE A 50 -15.15 0.37 10.53
N ASN A 51 -14.28 1.39 10.54
CA ASN A 51 -14.51 2.53 11.40
C ASN A 51 -15.59 3.47 10.83
N PRO A 52 -16.28 4.27 11.69
CA PRO A 52 -17.39 5.15 11.28
C PRO A 52 -17.00 6.17 10.20
N TYR A 53 -15.74 6.65 10.17
CA TYR A 53 -15.30 7.58 9.13
C TYR A 53 -15.33 6.92 7.75
N PHE A 54 -14.71 5.74 7.61
CA PHE A 54 -14.66 5.04 6.31
C PHE A 54 -16.05 4.53 5.90
N LEU A 55 -16.84 4.06 6.87
CA LEU A 55 -18.23 3.68 6.64
C LEU A 55 -19.04 4.85 6.07
N GLY A 56 -18.86 6.05 6.59
CA GLY A 56 -19.52 7.26 6.11
C GLY A 56 -19.17 7.68 4.69
N LEU A 57 -18.15 7.08 4.08
CA LEU A 57 -17.80 7.30 2.66
C LEU A 57 -18.62 6.42 1.71
N ILE A 58 -19.25 5.36 2.20
CA ILE A 58 -20.13 4.47 1.43
C ILE A 58 -21.41 5.24 1.12
N LYS A 59 -21.74 5.35 -0.17
CA LYS A 59 -22.95 6.03 -0.63
C LYS A 59 -24.09 5.06 -0.94
N GLU A 60 -23.72 3.90 -1.49
CA GLU A 60 -24.68 2.86 -1.83
C GLU A 60 -24.04 1.47 -1.78
N LYS A 61 -24.88 0.44 -1.64
CA LYS A 61 -24.44 -0.96 -1.66
C LYS A 61 -23.73 -1.28 -2.96
N GLY A 62 -22.52 -1.82 -2.85
CA GLY A 62 -21.74 -2.26 -4.01
C GLY A 62 -20.94 -1.16 -4.70
N ASP A 63 -20.94 0.07 -4.20
CA ASP A 63 -20.05 1.12 -4.70
C ASP A 63 -18.56 0.79 -4.46
N ALA A 64 -17.68 1.60 -5.00
CA ALA A 64 -16.23 1.39 -4.94
C ALA A 64 -15.69 1.40 -3.49
N ILE A 65 -16.32 2.14 -2.58
CA ILE A 65 -15.91 2.22 -1.17
C ILE A 65 -16.45 1.01 -0.41
N TYR A 66 -17.72 0.68 -0.63
CA TYR A 66 -18.36 -0.53 -0.08
C TYR A 66 -17.55 -1.78 -0.37
N ARG A 67 -17.18 -2.00 -1.65
CA ARG A 67 -16.42 -3.19 -2.08
C ARG A 67 -15.08 -3.34 -1.38
N GLN A 68 -14.46 -2.24 -0.97
CA GLN A 68 -13.16 -2.27 -0.31
C GLN A 68 -13.23 -2.62 1.19
N ALA A 69 -14.38 -2.42 1.83
CA ALA A 69 -14.55 -2.55 3.29
C ALA A 69 -15.48 -3.67 3.71
N VAL A 70 -16.56 -3.88 2.97
CA VAL A 70 -17.62 -4.83 3.32
C VAL A 70 -17.30 -6.23 2.82
N PRO A 71 -17.41 -7.27 3.68
CA PRO A 71 -17.19 -8.67 3.29
C PRO A 71 -18.10 -9.11 2.14
N ASP A 72 -17.57 -9.98 1.26
CA ASP A 72 -18.28 -10.52 0.11
C ASP A 72 -18.12 -12.04 0.09
N ILE A 73 -19.20 -12.77 -0.15
CA ILE A 73 -19.20 -14.24 -0.17
C ILE A 73 -18.19 -14.82 -1.16
N ARG A 74 -17.84 -14.06 -2.21
CA ARG A 74 -16.80 -14.43 -3.18
C ARG A 74 -15.42 -14.60 -2.58
N GLU A 75 -15.16 -14.06 -1.39
CA GLU A 75 -13.89 -14.22 -0.69
C GLU A 75 -13.63 -15.66 -0.26
N ILE A 76 -14.69 -16.45 -0.01
CA ILE A 76 -14.62 -17.84 0.44
C ILE A 76 -15.17 -18.84 -0.57
N SER A 77 -15.95 -18.38 -1.56
CA SER A 77 -16.56 -19.29 -2.56
C SER A 77 -15.56 -19.79 -3.60
N LYS A 78 -14.47 -19.06 -3.81
CA LYS A 78 -13.38 -19.43 -4.73
C LYS A 78 -12.06 -19.36 -3.99
N LEU A 79 -11.42 -20.50 -3.80
CA LEU A 79 -10.12 -20.60 -3.11
C LEU A 79 -8.93 -20.39 -4.07
N GLU A 80 -9.12 -19.57 -5.10
CA GLU A 80 -8.08 -19.20 -6.06
C GLU A 80 -7.01 -18.32 -5.39
N GLY A 81 -5.77 -18.45 -5.86
CA GLY A 81 -4.63 -17.67 -5.37
C GLY A 81 -3.85 -18.33 -4.23
N PHE A 82 -2.83 -17.63 -3.80
CA PHE A 82 -1.86 -18.11 -2.82
C PHE A 82 -2.22 -17.65 -1.41
N VAL A 83 -1.97 -18.50 -0.41
CA VAL A 83 -2.10 -18.11 1.02
C VAL A 83 -1.07 -17.04 1.35
N ASP A 84 0.17 -17.20 0.88
CA ASP A 84 1.24 -16.21 0.97
C ASP A 84 1.74 -15.84 -0.44
N PRO A 85 1.08 -14.90 -1.12
CA PRO A 85 1.37 -14.60 -2.52
C PRO A 85 2.77 -14.07 -2.76
N LEU A 86 3.40 -13.49 -1.74
CA LEU A 86 4.72 -12.85 -1.84
C LEU A 86 5.82 -13.65 -1.14
N ASN A 87 5.49 -14.84 -0.63
CA ASN A 87 6.40 -15.69 0.15
C ASN A 87 7.08 -14.93 1.31
N GLU A 88 6.28 -14.09 2.01
CA GLU A 88 6.80 -13.30 3.12
C GLU A 88 7.35 -14.18 4.24
N GLU A 89 6.74 -15.35 4.48
CA GLU A 89 7.17 -16.28 5.53
C GLU A 89 8.48 -16.97 5.16
N GLY A 90 8.62 -17.43 3.91
CA GLY A 90 9.86 -18.05 3.43
C GLY A 90 11.05 -17.08 3.33
N LEU A 91 10.76 -15.78 3.23
CA LEU A 91 11.76 -14.71 3.17
C LEU A 91 11.96 -13.98 4.51
N SER A 92 11.43 -14.56 5.61
CA SER A 92 11.52 -13.96 6.95
C SER A 92 12.63 -14.63 7.76
N PRO A 93 13.81 -14.00 7.92
CA PRO A 93 14.89 -14.51 8.77
C PRO A 93 14.52 -14.51 10.26
N VAL A 94 13.63 -13.60 10.66
CA VAL A 94 12.98 -13.55 11.98
C VAL A 94 11.50 -13.22 11.78
N GLN A 95 10.65 -13.67 12.69
CA GLN A 95 9.21 -13.45 12.56
C GLN A 95 8.87 -11.96 12.47
N GLY A 96 8.03 -11.59 11.49
CA GLY A 96 7.58 -10.21 11.30
C GLY A 96 8.55 -9.33 10.51
N LEU A 97 9.65 -9.88 9.98
CA LEU A 97 10.58 -9.14 9.15
C LEU A 97 10.84 -9.91 7.85
N THR A 98 10.54 -9.32 6.71
CA THR A 98 10.80 -9.90 5.38
C THR A 98 12.03 -9.25 4.77
N HIS A 99 13.05 -10.05 4.44
CA HIS A 99 14.31 -9.62 3.82
C HIS A 99 14.46 -10.23 2.43
N LYS A 100 13.82 -9.59 1.45
CA LYS A 100 13.78 -10.04 0.05
C LYS A 100 14.89 -9.45 -0.82
N TYR A 101 15.27 -8.20 -0.54
CA TYR A 101 16.25 -7.45 -1.33
C TYR A 101 17.48 -7.18 -0.48
N PRO A 102 18.69 -7.14 -1.10
CA PRO A 102 19.95 -7.09 -0.33
C PRO A 102 20.05 -5.93 0.66
N ASP A 103 19.50 -4.76 0.29
CA ASP A 103 19.70 -3.49 0.96
C ASP A 103 18.51 -3.00 1.81
N ARG A 104 17.39 -3.77 1.83
CA ARG A 104 16.16 -3.30 2.46
C ARG A 104 15.28 -4.39 3.01
N VAL A 105 14.56 -4.05 4.06
CA VAL A 105 13.61 -4.96 4.72
C VAL A 105 12.22 -4.34 4.86
N LEU A 106 11.22 -5.22 4.89
CA LEU A 106 9.87 -4.88 5.34
C LEU A 106 9.73 -5.39 6.77
N PHE A 107 9.38 -4.49 7.70
CA PHE A 107 9.28 -4.78 9.11
C PHE A 107 7.86 -4.54 9.62
N LEU A 108 7.21 -5.61 10.09
CA LEU A 108 5.87 -5.57 10.64
C LEU A 108 5.92 -5.11 12.08
N VAL A 109 5.34 -3.94 12.37
CA VAL A 109 5.35 -3.33 13.71
C VAL A 109 3.96 -3.20 14.34
N SER A 110 2.89 -3.49 13.56
CA SER A 110 1.51 -3.45 14.01
C SER A 110 0.71 -4.60 13.39
N GLY A 111 -0.16 -5.24 14.15
CA GLY A 111 -1.13 -6.24 13.65
C GLY A 111 -2.53 -5.65 13.39
N ARG A 112 -2.76 -4.37 13.70
CA ARG A 112 -4.06 -3.68 13.63
C ARG A 112 -4.12 -2.73 12.45
N CYS A 113 -5.31 -2.58 11.86
CA CYS A 113 -5.63 -1.54 10.88
C CYS A 113 -6.86 -0.76 11.34
N ALA A 114 -7.00 0.48 10.84
CA ALA A 114 -8.20 1.28 11.07
C ALA A 114 -9.42 0.77 10.27
N MET A 115 -9.17 -0.01 9.23
CA MET A 115 -10.15 -0.73 8.42
C MET A 115 -9.48 -1.97 7.81
N TYR A 116 -10.17 -3.11 7.76
CA TYR A 116 -9.64 -4.31 7.12
C TYR A 116 -10.04 -4.35 5.64
N CYS A 117 -9.10 -3.96 4.78
CA CYS A 117 -9.28 -3.96 3.33
C CYS A 117 -9.62 -5.36 2.82
N ARG A 118 -10.70 -5.51 2.06
CA ARG A 118 -11.12 -6.81 1.53
C ARG A 118 -10.17 -7.37 0.46
N PHE A 119 -9.38 -6.51 -0.17
CA PHE A 119 -8.32 -6.85 -1.15
C PHE A 119 -6.92 -7.02 -0.53
N CYS A 120 -6.80 -7.04 0.81
CA CYS A 120 -5.51 -7.10 1.50
C CYS A 120 -4.77 -8.41 1.19
N ASN A 121 -3.52 -8.30 0.72
CA ASN A 121 -2.66 -9.48 0.48
C ASN A 121 -2.20 -10.18 1.77
N ARG A 122 -2.32 -9.49 2.92
CA ARG A 122 -2.03 -10.02 4.28
C ARG A 122 -3.31 -10.32 5.07
N LYS A 123 -4.48 -10.45 4.42
CA LYS A 123 -5.75 -10.67 5.14
C LYS A 123 -5.72 -11.92 6.03
N ARG A 124 -4.85 -12.91 5.74
CA ARG A 124 -4.62 -14.09 6.59
C ARG A 124 -4.00 -13.75 7.96
N LYS A 125 -3.33 -12.60 8.09
CA LYS A 125 -2.58 -12.19 9.30
C LYS A 125 -3.21 -10.99 10.02
N VAL A 126 -3.77 -10.06 9.27
CA VAL A 126 -4.31 -8.80 9.82
C VAL A 126 -5.46 -9.08 10.80
N GLY A 127 -5.44 -8.38 11.94
CA GLY A 127 -6.41 -8.56 13.02
C GLY A 127 -6.12 -9.73 13.97
N ARG A 128 -5.06 -10.52 13.73
CA ARG A 128 -4.64 -11.60 14.62
C ARG A 128 -3.56 -11.09 15.59
N ALA A 129 -3.75 -11.32 16.89
CA ALA A 129 -2.83 -10.86 17.94
C ALA A 129 -1.41 -11.43 17.80
N SER A 130 -1.28 -12.61 17.20
CA SER A 130 0.02 -13.29 16.97
C SER A 130 0.86 -12.67 15.85
N MET A 131 0.30 -11.76 15.05
CA MET A 131 0.99 -11.17 13.91
C MET A 131 2.22 -10.36 14.32
N VAL A 132 2.08 -9.56 15.39
CA VAL A 132 3.14 -8.70 15.91
C VAL A 132 3.10 -8.72 17.44
N THR A 133 4.23 -9.01 18.07
CA THR A 133 4.44 -9.01 19.52
C THR A 133 5.63 -8.12 19.88
N ARG A 134 5.82 -7.85 21.17
CA ARG A 134 7.03 -7.14 21.64
C ARG A 134 8.31 -7.91 21.32
N GLU A 135 8.23 -9.23 21.31
CA GLU A 135 9.35 -10.11 20.99
C GLU A 135 9.72 -9.98 19.51
N THR A 136 8.75 -10.11 18.57
CA THR A 136 9.03 -9.96 17.14
C THR A 136 9.60 -8.59 16.78
N ILE A 137 9.19 -7.53 17.49
CA ILE A 137 9.78 -6.19 17.32
C ILE A 137 11.23 -6.17 17.77
N ARG A 138 11.53 -6.76 18.92
CA ARG A 138 12.90 -6.83 19.46
C ARG A 138 13.84 -7.62 18.55
N GLU A 139 13.39 -8.79 18.07
CA GLU A 139 14.15 -9.64 17.16
C GLU A 139 14.39 -8.97 15.82
N GLY A 140 13.37 -8.31 15.26
CA GLY A 140 13.49 -7.55 14.02
C GLY A 140 14.51 -6.41 14.12
N LEU A 141 14.47 -5.61 15.19
CA LEU A 141 15.45 -4.56 15.46
C LEU A 141 16.87 -5.12 15.65
N SER A 142 17.00 -6.25 16.35
CA SER A 142 18.29 -6.94 16.53
C SER A 142 18.86 -7.44 15.21
N TYR A 143 18.02 -8.05 14.36
CA TYR A 143 18.41 -8.49 13.02
C TYR A 143 18.86 -7.33 12.13
N ILE A 144 18.08 -6.23 12.09
CA ILE A 144 18.46 -5.03 11.33
C ILE A 144 19.82 -4.51 11.81
N LYS A 145 20.02 -4.42 13.13
CA LYS A 145 21.27 -3.93 13.71
C LYS A 145 22.49 -4.80 13.36
N SER A 146 22.31 -6.12 13.27
CA SER A 146 23.40 -7.06 12.95
C SER A 146 23.71 -7.16 11.45
N THR A 147 22.75 -6.81 10.57
CA THR A 147 22.85 -6.96 9.11
C THR A 147 23.22 -5.63 8.45
N LYS A 148 24.53 -5.40 8.25
CA LYS A 148 25.09 -4.08 7.85
C LYS A 148 24.68 -3.61 6.45
N ASP A 149 24.26 -4.51 5.58
CA ASP A 149 23.82 -4.19 4.21
C ASP A 149 22.44 -3.54 4.17
N ILE A 150 21.65 -3.62 5.25
CA ILE A 150 20.31 -3.02 5.34
C ILE A 150 20.44 -1.51 5.51
N ARG A 151 20.12 -0.76 4.47
CA ARG A 151 20.11 0.72 4.45
C ARG A 151 18.72 1.33 4.52
N ASP A 152 17.69 0.55 4.17
CA ASP A 152 16.31 1.01 4.04
C ASP A 152 15.36 0.08 4.80
N VAL A 153 14.58 0.66 5.72
CA VAL A 153 13.59 -0.08 6.52
C VAL A 153 12.19 0.45 6.25
N LEU A 154 11.32 -0.43 5.70
CA LEU A 154 9.91 -0.13 5.52
C LEU A 154 9.09 -0.67 6.70
N LEU A 155 8.63 0.21 7.56
CA LEU A 155 7.65 -0.11 8.61
C LEU A 155 6.28 -0.38 7.97
N SER A 156 5.69 -1.52 8.34
CA SER A 156 4.42 -2.01 7.80
C SER A 156 3.70 -2.87 8.85
N GLY A 157 2.83 -3.77 8.41
CA GLY A 157 2.11 -4.71 9.27
C GLY A 157 0.65 -4.76 8.91
N GLY A 158 -0.22 -4.51 9.90
CA GLY A 158 -1.50 -3.86 9.73
C GLY A 158 -1.22 -2.43 9.31
N ASP A 159 -1.35 -1.47 10.22
CA ASP A 159 -0.96 -0.08 9.92
C ASP A 159 -0.07 0.46 11.04
N PRO A 160 1.18 0.87 10.74
CA PRO A 160 2.13 1.39 11.74
C PRO A 160 1.64 2.63 12.47
N LEU A 161 0.83 3.48 11.81
CA LEU A 161 0.34 4.71 12.43
C LEU A 161 -0.78 4.46 13.46
N LEU A 162 -1.25 3.20 13.63
CA LEU A 162 -2.12 2.83 14.74
C LEU A 162 -1.38 2.52 16.06
N LEU A 163 -0.06 2.47 16.03
CA LEU A 163 0.72 2.52 17.26
C LEU A 163 0.50 3.86 17.96
N SER A 164 0.59 3.87 19.29
CA SER A 164 0.64 5.14 20.03
C SER A 164 1.88 5.94 19.60
N ASP A 165 1.83 7.27 19.72
CA ASP A 165 2.97 8.13 19.39
C ASP A 165 4.24 7.69 20.16
N LYS A 166 4.07 7.25 21.40
CA LYS A 166 5.17 6.78 22.25
C LYS A 166 5.82 5.49 21.74
N GLU A 167 5.00 4.51 21.28
CA GLU A 167 5.51 3.24 20.74
C GLU A 167 6.19 3.47 19.39
N LEU A 168 5.56 4.25 18.51
CA LEU A 168 6.13 4.60 17.22
C LEU A 168 7.44 5.37 17.38
N PHE A 169 7.49 6.37 18.28
CA PHE A 169 8.71 7.11 18.62
C PHE A 169 9.83 6.19 19.05
N LYS A 170 9.55 5.20 19.92
CA LYS A 170 10.54 4.24 20.40
C LYS A 170 11.15 3.44 19.24
N ILE A 171 10.30 2.88 18.35
CA ILE A 171 10.78 2.10 17.20
C ILE A 171 11.62 2.96 16.25
N LEU A 172 11.15 4.18 15.95
CA LEU A 172 11.86 5.11 15.09
C LEU A 172 13.22 5.53 15.69
N SER A 173 13.28 5.78 17.00
CA SER A 173 14.51 6.13 17.71
C SER A 173 15.52 4.99 17.69
N GLU A 174 15.07 3.76 17.91
CA GLU A 174 15.92 2.56 17.83
C GLU A 174 16.49 2.39 16.40
N LEU A 175 15.68 2.54 15.37
CA LEU A 175 16.14 2.47 13.97
C LEU A 175 17.14 3.58 13.63
N ARG A 176 16.91 4.81 14.10
CA ARG A 176 17.83 5.94 13.87
C ARG A 176 19.14 5.81 14.62
N SER A 177 19.18 5.03 15.71
CA SER A 177 20.43 4.72 16.41
C SER A 177 21.34 3.75 15.64
N ILE A 178 20.83 3.07 14.60
CA ILE A 178 21.56 2.13 13.78
C ILE A 178 22.23 2.91 12.63
N SER A 179 23.54 3.05 12.66
CA SER A 179 24.31 3.95 11.78
C SER A 179 24.20 3.65 10.27
N HIS A 180 23.96 2.38 9.89
CA HIS A 180 23.82 1.99 8.49
C HIS A 180 22.37 2.11 7.94
N VAL A 181 21.38 2.37 8.81
CA VAL A 181 20.00 2.63 8.37
C VAL A 181 19.88 4.09 7.94
N GLU A 182 19.90 4.32 6.64
CA GLU A 182 19.85 5.64 6.02
C GLU A 182 18.41 6.12 5.83
N THR A 183 17.53 5.24 5.34
CA THR A 183 16.16 5.57 4.98
C THR A 183 15.16 4.79 5.82
N ILE A 184 14.17 5.48 6.39
CA ILE A 184 13.00 4.87 7.01
C ILE A 184 11.78 5.23 6.18
N ARG A 185 10.95 4.22 5.88
CA ARG A 185 9.68 4.40 5.20
C ARG A 185 8.55 3.86 6.06
N ILE A 186 7.40 4.51 6.03
CA ILE A 186 6.17 4.04 6.67
C ILE A 186 5.14 3.77 5.58
N GLY A 187 4.70 2.51 5.48
CA GLY A 187 3.58 2.10 4.63
C GLY A 187 2.29 2.18 5.44
N THR A 188 1.38 3.07 5.06
CA THR A 188 0.16 3.33 5.83
C THR A 188 -1.02 3.66 4.93
N ARG A 189 -2.22 3.28 5.36
CA ARG A 189 -3.48 3.74 4.74
C ARG A 189 -4.20 4.78 5.62
N ILE A 190 -3.65 5.15 6.76
CA ILE A 190 -4.28 6.07 7.73
C ILE A 190 -4.74 7.39 7.10
N PRO A 191 -3.97 8.09 6.24
CA PRO A 191 -4.47 9.32 5.62
C PRO A 191 -5.77 9.14 4.83
N CYS A 192 -6.02 7.93 4.31
CA CYS A 192 -7.25 7.53 3.63
C CYS A 192 -8.31 6.99 4.60
N SER A 193 -7.95 6.04 5.47
CA SER A 193 -8.90 5.22 6.21
C SER A 193 -9.28 5.78 7.59
N LEU A 194 -8.44 6.63 8.18
CA LEU A 194 -8.68 7.32 9.47
C LEU A 194 -7.83 8.60 9.56
N PRO A 195 -8.09 9.62 8.73
CA PRO A 195 -7.26 10.83 8.67
C PRO A 195 -7.15 11.57 10.01
N HIS A 196 -8.14 11.44 10.89
CA HIS A 196 -8.15 12.04 12.23
C HIS A 196 -6.97 11.59 13.12
N ARG A 197 -6.35 10.42 12.82
CA ARG A 197 -5.13 9.95 13.50
C ARG A 197 -3.89 10.79 13.13
N VAL A 198 -3.90 11.48 11.99
CA VAL A 198 -2.81 12.35 11.61
C VAL A 198 -2.96 13.69 12.31
N THR A 199 -2.46 13.77 13.53
CA THR A 199 -2.48 14.99 14.35
C THR A 199 -1.25 15.87 14.09
N LYS A 200 -1.29 17.15 14.47
CA LYS A 200 -0.11 18.04 14.47
C LYS A 200 1.01 17.48 15.33
N GLN A 201 0.67 16.82 16.44
CA GLN A 201 1.64 16.19 17.33
C GLN A 201 2.36 15.04 16.63
N LEU A 202 1.62 14.12 15.99
CA LEU A 202 2.19 13.02 15.21
C LEU A 202 3.11 13.56 14.10
N ALA A 203 2.64 14.51 13.28
CA ALA A 203 3.43 15.08 12.19
C ALA A 203 4.71 15.77 12.72
N GLY A 204 4.60 16.51 13.82
CA GLY A 204 5.74 17.14 14.51
C GLY A 204 6.74 16.12 15.05
N MET A 205 6.27 15.01 15.61
CA MET A 205 7.12 13.91 16.07
C MET A 205 7.86 13.26 14.90
N LEU A 206 7.15 12.93 13.81
CA LEU A 206 7.73 12.29 12.63
C LEU A 206 8.79 13.16 11.95
N LYS A 207 8.63 14.48 11.96
CA LYS A 207 9.61 15.45 11.46
C LYS A 207 11.00 15.24 12.05
N GLY A 208 11.10 14.77 13.29
CA GLY A 208 12.39 14.52 13.98
C GLY A 208 13.17 13.32 13.43
N PHE A 209 12.61 12.53 12.49
CA PHE A 209 13.19 11.27 12.02
C PHE A 209 13.59 11.27 10.55
N HIS A 210 13.87 12.42 9.95
CA HIS A 210 14.37 12.48 8.58
C HIS A 210 15.74 11.79 8.40
N PRO A 211 16.00 11.19 7.19
CA PRO A 211 15.13 11.00 6.04
C PRO A 211 14.02 9.96 6.27
N LEU A 212 12.79 10.43 6.37
CA LEU A 212 11.59 9.61 6.56
C LEU A 212 10.62 9.85 5.41
N TYR A 213 10.08 8.78 4.83
CA TYR A 213 9.11 8.81 3.73
C TYR A 213 7.83 8.11 4.14
N ILE A 214 6.70 8.58 3.67
CA ILE A 214 5.41 7.90 3.84
C ILE A 214 4.89 7.46 2.49
N ASN A 215 4.62 6.14 2.37
CA ASN A 215 3.89 5.56 1.27
C ASN A 215 2.45 5.32 1.71
N THR A 216 1.56 6.21 1.27
CA THR A 216 0.12 6.09 1.56
C THR A 216 -0.60 5.23 0.52
N HIS A 217 -1.90 4.98 0.73
CA HIS A 217 -2.68 4.11 -0.11
C HIS A 217 -4.08 4.69 -0.32
N PHE A 218 -4.37 5.08 -1.56
CA PHE A 218 -5.67 5.50 -2.07
C PHE A 218 -5.99 4.69 -3.32
N ASN A 219 -7.22 4.23 -3.45
CA ASN A 219 -7.67 3.47 -4.62
C ASN A 219 -8.75 4.20 -5.43
N HIS A 220 -9.48 5.15 -4.84
CA HIS A 220 -10.61 5.79 -5.49
C HIS A 220 -10.65 7.29 -5.20
N PRO A 221 -11.06 8.16 -6.17
CA PRO A 221 -11.15 9.60 -5.96
C PRO A 221 -12.04 10.03 -4.79
N ALA A 222 -13.08 9.26 -4.46
CA ALA A 222 -13.98 9.53 -3.34
C ALA A 222 -13.30 9.38 -1.96
N GLU A 223 -12.15 8.72 -1.87
CA GLU A 223 -11.35 8.60 -0.65
C GLU A 223 -10.60 9.90 -0.32
N ILE A 224 -10.43 10.78 -1.30
CA ILE A 224 -9.75 12.06 -1.12
C ILE A 224 -10.77 13.08 -0.61
N THR A 225 -11.09 12.96 0.67
CA THR A 225 -11.97 13.89 1.39
C THR A 225 -11.19 15.11 1.87
N PRO A 226 -11.87 16.20 2.33
CA PRO A 226 -11.21 17.32 2.99
C PRO A 226 -10.34 16.89 4.19
N GLN A 227 -10.80 15.89 4.96
CA GLN A 227 -10.05 15.35 6.11
C GLN A 227 -8.79 14.61 5.66
N ALA A 228 -8.89 13.77 4.61
CA ALA A 228 -7.74 13.08 4.02
C ALA A 228 -6.73 14.07 3.44
N ALA A 229 -7.20 15.11 2.75
CA ALA A 229 -6.36 16.20 2.22
C ALA A 229 -5.63 16.93 3.34
N SER A 230 -6.33 17.26 4.44
CA SER A 230 -5.73 17.90 5.62
C SER A 230 -4.66 17.02 6.27
N ALA A 231 -4.91 15.72 6.42
CA ALA A 231 -3.94 14.76 6.94
C ALA A 231 -2.66 14.71 6.08
N CYS A 232 -2.80 14.62 4.76
CA CYS A 232 -1.68 14.67 3.84
C CYS A 232 -0.92 16.00 3.91
N SER A 233 -1.65 17.13 4.05
CA SER A 233 -1.06 18.45 4.20
C SER A 233 -0.19 18.56 5.44
N LEU A 234 -0.67 18.10 6.60
CA LEU A 234 0.10 18.11 7.86
C LEU A 234 1.42 17.34 7.73
N LEU A 235 1.39 16.17 7.09
CA LEU A 235 2.60 15.35 6.86
C LEU A 235 3.56 16.04 5.88
N ALA A 236 3.04 16.60 4.78
CA ALA A 236 3.85 17.31 3.79
C ALA A 236 4.45 18.60 4.35
N GLU A 237 3.74 19.34 5.23
CA GLU A 237 4.24 20.54 5.93
C GLU A 237 5.30 20.19 6.98
N ALA A 238 5.28 18.98 7.53
CA ALA A 238 6.36 18.46 8.35
C ALA A 238 7.62 18.10 7.53
N GLY A 239 7.62 18.31 6.20
CA GLY A 239 8.72 18.02 5.30
C GLY A 239 8.83 16.53 4.92
N ILE A 240 7.79 15.74 5.13
CA ILE A 240 7.77 14.31 4.83
C ILE A 240 7.32 14.10 3.38
N PRO A 241 8.16 13.52 2.50
CA PRO A 241 7.74 13.16 1.16
C PRO A 241 6.65 12.08 1.18
N LEU A 242 5.56 12.33 0.42
CA LEU A 242 4.41 11.43 0.34
C LEU A 242 4.35 10.76 -1.02
N GLY A 243 4.29 9.43 -1.05
CA GLY A 243 4.02 8.63 -2.23
C GLY A 243 2.72 7.85 -2.06
N CYS A 244 1.94 7.66 -3.13
CA CYS A 244 0.78 6.80 -3.12
C CYS A 244 1.05 5.48 -3.84
N GLN A 245 0.64 4.38 -3.22
CA GLN A 245 0.58 3.05 -3.80
C GLN A 245 -0.89 2.70 -4.01
N THR A 246 -1.32 2.69 -5.27
CA THR A 246 -2.68 2.32 -5.67
C THR A 246 -2.69 0.88 -6.14
N VAL A 247 -3.70 0.09 -5.80
CA VAL A 247 -3.93 -1.25 -6.36
C VAL A 247 -5.05 -1.18 -7.38
N LEU A 248 -4.83 -1.76 -8.56
CA LEU A 248 -5.86 -1.87 -9.61
C LEU A 248 -6.85 -2.99 -9.25
N LEU A 249 -8.09 -2.62 -8.97
CA LEU A 249 -9.12 -3.49 -8.43
C LEU A 249 -10.37 -3.47 -9.31
N LYS A 250 -10.81 -4.63 -9.74
CA LYS A 250 -12.04 -4.81 -10.55
C LYS A 250 -13.27 -4.31 -9.81
N GLY A 251 -14.02 -3.43 -10.45
CA GLY A 251 -15.24 -2.82 -9.89
C GLY A 251 -15.00 -1.78 -8.80
N VAL A 252 -13.73 -1.34 -8.64
CA VAL A 252 -13.36 -0.25 -7.73
C VAL A 252 -12.74 0.90 -8.53
N ASN A 253 -11.70 0.62 -9.31
CA ASN A 253 -10.93 1.63 -10.02
C ASN A 253 -10.39 1.14 -11.38
N ASP A 254 -10.94 0.09 -11.95
CA ASP A 254 -10.50 -0.48 -13.22
C ASP A 254 -11.01 0.29 -14.45
N ASP A 255 -10.92 1.61 -14.36
CA ASP A 255 -11.31 2.56 -15.41
C ASP A 255 -10.26 3.66 -15.58
N GLY A 256 -9.89 3.99 -16.83
CA GLY A 256 -8.82 4.95 -17.13
C GLY A 256 -9.14 6.37 -16.70
N MET A 257 -10.39 6.83 -16.87
CA MET A 257 -10.80 8.18 -16.47
C MET A 257 -10.80 8.33 -14.96
N LEU A 258 -11.24 7.29 -14.25
CA LEU A 258 -11.25 7.25 -12.79
C LEU A 258 -9.84 7.25 -12.21
N ILE A 259 -8.93 6.43 -12.76
CA ILE A 259 -7.51 6.46 -12.36
C ILE A 259 -6.89 7.82 -12.67
N LYS A 260 -7.16 8.42 -13.84
CA LYS A 260 -6.71 9.78 -14.18
C LYS A 260 -7.17 10.80 -13.14
N GLU A 261 -8.44 10.79 -12.76
CA GLU A 261 -8.99 11.67 -11.73
C GLU A 261 -8.28 11.46 -10.39
N LEU A 262 -8.08 10.21 -9.97
CA LEU A 262 -7.36 9.88 -8.74
C LEU A 262 -5.95 10.44 -8.76
N MET A 263 -5.18 10.24 -9.84
CA MET A 263 -3.80 10.73 -9.96
C MET A 263 -3.73 12.26 -9.86
N LEU A 264 -4.63 12.96 -10.52
CA LEU A 264 -4.69 14.42 -10.45
C LEU A 264 -5.06 14.94 -9.06
N LYS A 265 -6.04 14.32 -8.39
CA LYS A 265 -6.42 14.64 -7.02
C LYS A 265 -5.28 14.38 -6.02
N LEU A 266 -4.51 13.30 -6.19
CA LEU A 266 -3.34 13.00 -5.37
C LEU A 266 -2.28 14.11 -5.48
N LEU A 267 -1.98 14.57 -6.70
CA LEU A 267 -1.05 15.68 -6.90
C LEU A 267 -1.54 16.96 -6.22
N ALA A 268 -2.84 17.26 -6.30
CA ALA A 268 -3.43 18.44 -5.68
C ALA A 268 -3.26 18.46 -4.14
N ILE A 269 -3.19 17.31 -3.50
CA ILE A 269 -2.93 17.17 -2.06
C ILE A 269 -1.45 16.87 -1.73
N ARG A 270 -0.53 17.14 -2.67
CA ARG A 270 0.92 16.93 -2.52
C ARG A 270 1.35 15.48 -2.25
N VAL A 271 0.58 14.52 -2.76
CA VAL A 271 0.91 13.09 -2.74
C VAL A 271 1.30 12.66 -4.14
N ARG A 272 2.55 12.21 -4.32
CA ARG A 272 3.02 11.73 -5.62
C ARG A 272 2.47 10.34 -5.91
N PRO A 273 1.78 10.09 -7.04
CA PRO A 273 1.52 8.74 -7.53
C PRO A 273 2.84 8.00 -7.70
N TYR A 274 3.03 6.93 -6.93
CA TYR A 274 4.30 6.19 -6.88
C TYR A 274 4.19 4.87 -7.65
N TYR A 275 3.24 4.03 -7.25
CA TYR A 275 2.94 2.77 -7.91
C TYR A 275 1.45 2.62 -8.20
N LEU A 276 1.14 2.06 -9.36
CA LEU A 276 -0.10 1.35 -9.63
C LEU A 276 0.24 -0.15 -9.62
N PHE A 277 -0.27 -0.91 -8.67
CA PHE A 277 -0.04 -2.34 -8.59
C PHE A 277 -1.13 -3.12 -9.32
N GLN A 278 -0.74 -4.10 -10.13
CA GLN A 278 -1.62 -5.23 -10.39
C GLN A 278 -1.94 -5.90 -9.05
N ALA A 279 -3.20 -6.26 -8.81
CA ALA A 279 -3.58 -6.91 -7.55
C ALA A 279 -2.80 -8.22 -7.37
N ASP A 280 -2.23 -8.43 -6.18
CA ASP A 280 -1.57 -9.67 -5.82
C ASP A 280 -2.56 -10.84 -5.85
N LEU A 281 -2.07 -12.02 -6.26
CA LEU A 281 -2.90 -13.22 -6.36
C LEU A 281 -3.13 -13.85 -4.97
N ALA A 282 -3.62 -13.06 -4.02
CA ALA A 282 -3.91 -13.52 -2.67
C ALA A 282 -5.24 -14.28 -2.61
N ARG A 283 -5.27 -15.37 -1.85
CA ARG A 283 -6.51 -16.12 -1.60
C ARG A 283 -7.59 -15.23 -0.98
N GLY A 284 -8.82 -15.36 -1.46
CA GLY A 284 -9.94 -14.54 -1.00
C GLY A 284 -9.99 -13.14 -1.61
N THR A 285 -9.23 -12.87 -2.69
CA THR A 285 -9.25 -11.57 -3.39
C THR A 285 -9.51 -11.69 -4.90
N SER A 286 -9.79 -12.90 -5.41
CA SER A 286 -9.89 -13.15 -6.86
C SER A 286 -10.96 -12.33 -7.57
N HIS A 287 -12.03 -11.96 -6.88
CA HIS A 287 -13.10 -11.11 -7.42
C HIS A 287 -12.66 -9.66 -7.69
N PHE A 288 -11.50 -9.25 -7.18
CA PHE A 288 -10.86 -7.95 -7.47
C PHE A 288 -9.83 -8.00 -8.59
N TRP A 289 -9.46 -9.18 -9.09
CA TRP A 289 -8.41 -9.29 -10.09
C TRP A 289 -8.85 -8.73 -11.43
N THR A 290 -7.95 -7.97 -12.04
CA THR A 290 -8.13 -7.39 -13.38
C THR A 290 -7.22 -8.10 -14.39
N ALA A 291 -7.60 -8.08 -15.65
CA ALA A 291 -6.70 -8.53 -16.71
C ALA A 291 -5.49 -7.58 -16.81
N LEU A 292 -4.28 -8.11 -17.02
CA LEU A 292 -3.07 -7.30 -17.19
C LEU A 292 -3.18 -6.26 -18.31
N LYS A 293 -3.84 -6.63 -19.41
CA LYS A 293 -4.13 -5.70 -20.54
C LYS A 293 -4.91 -4.47 -20.11
N LYS A 294 -5.78 -4.58 -19.08
CA LYS A 294 -6.53 -3.43 -18.53
C LYS A 294 -5.58 -2.41 -17.91
N GLY A 295 -4.64 -2.86 -17.07
CA GLY A 295 -3.63 -1.99 -16.48
C GLY A 295 -2.72 -1.34 -17.51
N LEU A 296 -2.27 -2.10 -18.52
CA LEU A 296 -1.48 -1.56 -19.64
C LEU A 296 -2.26 -0.51 -20.45
N GLY A 297 -3.56 -0.74 -20.70
CA GLY A 297 -4.43 0.22 -21.37
C GLY A 297 -4.55 1.52 -20.58
N ILE A 298 -4.82 1.42 -19.27
CA ILE A 298 -4.86 2.59 -18.36
C ILE A 298 -3.54 3.37 -18.38
N MET A 299 -2.40 2.69 -18.33
CA MET A 299 -1.09 3.37 -18.40
C MET A 299 -0.88 4.08 -19.74
N ALA A 300 -1.32 3.49 -20.85
CA ALA A 300 -1.27 4.13 -22.16
C ALA A 300 -2.18 5.37 -22.22
N GLU A 301 -3.37 5.32 -21.62
CA GLU A 301 -4.31 6.44 -21.54
C GLU A 301 -3.76 7.59 -20.66
N LEU A 302 -2.98 7.31 -19.61
CA LEU A 302 -2.37 8.34 -18.77
C LEU A 302 -1.23 9.05 -19.51
N GLN A 303 -0.46 8.31 -20.32
CA GLN A 303 0.72 8.83 -20.99
C GLN A 303 0.34 9.95 -21.98
N GLY A 304 0.94 11.12 -21.84
CA GLY A 304 0.65 12.31 -22.64
C GLY A 304 -0.64 13.06 -22.26
N ASN A 305 -1.52 12.48 -21.43
CA ASN A 305 -2.79 13.08 -21.03
C ASN A 305 -2.80 13.70 -19.62
N ILE A 306 -1.74 13.49 -18.84
CA ILE A 306 -1.46 14.17 -17.57
C ILE A 306 0.04 14.45 -17.44
N SER A 307 0.40 15.30 -16.47
CA SER A 307 1.81 15.54 -16.14
C SER A 307 2.53 14.23 -15.78
N GLY A 308 3.79 14.07 -16.19
CA GLY A 308 4.64 12.95 -15.80
C GLY A 308 4.77 12.76 -14.29
N LEU A 309 4.57 13.80 -13.49
CA LEU A 309 4.50 13.70 -12.02
C LEU A 309 3.32 12.85 -11.54
N GLY A 310 2.23 12.84 -12.31
CA GLY A 310 1.00 12.09 -12.00
C GLY A 310 0.99 10.66 -12.55
N ILE A 311 1.97 10.26 -13.36
CA ILE A 311 2.02 8.92 -13.96
C ILE A 311 2.76 7.97 -13.01
N PRO A 312 2.07 6.99 -12.37
CA PRO A 312 2.72 6.00 -11.52
C PRO A 312 3.48 4.98 -12.36
N ARG A 313 4.36 4.21 -11.74
CA ARG A 313 4.87 2.98 -12.36
C ARG A 313 3.85 1.87 -12.19
N PHE A 314 3.44 1.23 -13.27
CA PHE A 314 2.61 0.03 -13.19
C PHE A 314 3.50 -1.16 -12.82
N MET A 315 3.16 -1.86 -11.74
CA MET A 315 4.02 -2.88 -11.13
C MET A 315 3.28 -4.20 -10.97
N ILE A 316 3.99 -5.29 -11.18
CA ILE A 316 3.60 -6.63 -10.74
C ILE A 316 4.57 -7.03 -9.62
N ASP A 317 4.06 -7.58 -8.53
CA ASP A 317 4.85 -8.29 -7.55
C ASP A 317 4.79 -9.78 -7.89
N LEU A 318 5.92 -10.34 -8.32
CA LEU A 318 5.96 -11.72 -8.79
C LEU A 318 5.72 -12.70 -7.64
N PRO A 319 4.95 -13.77 -7.88
CA PRO A 319 4.69 -14.80 -6.87
C PRO A 319 5.96 -15.40 -6.31
N GLU A 320 5.82 -16.10 -5.18
CA GLU A 320 6.91 -16.86 -4.54
C GLU A 320 8.16 -16.05 -4.20
N GLY A 321 8.00 -14.73 -4.08
CA GLY A 321 9.12 -13.87 -3.71
C GLY A 321 9.97 -13.39 -4.91
N GLY A 322 9.52 -13.54 -6.15
CA GLY A 322 10.25 -13.16 -7.37
C GLY A 322 10.57 -11.66 -7.50
N GLY A 323 9.92 -10.79 -6.71
CA GLY A 323 10.20 -9.35 -6.68
C GLY A 323 9.26 -8.52 -7.54
N LYS A 324 9.45 -7.21 -7.45
CA LYS A 324 8.65 -6.23 -8.20
C LYS A 324 9.27 -5.96 -9.56
N ILE A 325 8.47 -6.07 -10.61
CA ILE A 325 8.87 -5.67 -11.95
C ILE A 325 7.94 -4.59 -12.50
N PRO A 326 8.46 -3.56 -13.19
CA PRO A 326 7.65 -2.59 -13.90
C PRO A 326 7.13 -3.21 -15.21
N ILE A 327 5.87 -2.97 -15.51
CA ILE A 327 5.24 -3.32 -16.78
C ILE A 327 4.85 -2.02 -17.48
N THR A 328 5.28 -1.86 -18.72
CA THR A 328 5.01 -0.66 -19.51
C THR A 328 4.26 -1.01 -20.80
N PRO A 329 3.44 -0.09 -21.31
CA PRO A 329 2.96 -0.20 -22.70
C PRO A 329 4.13 -0.30 -23.67
N GLU A 330 3.96 -1.04 -24.74
CA GLU A 330 4.99 -1.21 -25.77
C GLU A 330 5.04 0.00 -26.70
N TYR A 331 6.10 0.77 -26.61
CA TYR A 331 6.37 1.94 -27.46
C TYR A 331 7.36 1.63 -28.58
N ILE A 332 8.22 0.63 -28.41
CA ILE A 332 9.21 0.20 -29.40
C ILE A 332 8.54 -0.71 -30.41
N ARG A 333 8.75 -0.44 -31.71
CA ARG A 333 8.23 -1.23 -32.84
C ARG A 333 9.31 -2.05 -33.52
N GLY A 334 10.56 -1.64 -33.38
CA GLY A 334 11.70 -2.32 -33.96
C GLY A 334 12.88 -1.40 -34.22
N ILE A 335 13.88 -1.94 -34.89
CA ILE A 335 15.07 -1.21 -35.33
C ILE A 335 15.13 -1.31 -36.87
N LYS A 336 15.38 -0.19 -37.56
CA LYS A 336 15.58 -0.11 -38.99
C LYS A 336 16.93 0.61 -39.26
N GLY A 337 17.95 -0.14 -39.65
CA GLY A 337 19.30 0.42 -39.74
C GLY A 337 19.78 0.94 -38.38
N ASP A 338 20.22 2.19 -38.36
CA ASP A 338 20.68 2.86 -37.12
C ASP A 338 19.56 3.67 -36.42
N GLU A 339 18.29 3.34 -36.66
CA GLU A 339 17.15 4.04 -36.11
C GLU A 339 16.22 3.09 -35.35
N LEU A 340 15.81 3.54 -34.16
CA LEU A 340 14.76 2.93 -33.36
C LEU A 340 13.39 3.45 -33.88
N VAL A 341 12.51 2.55 -34.24
CA VAL A 341 11.12 2.88 -34.62
C VAL A 341 10.24 2.82 -33.38
N VAL A 342 9.64 3.95 -33.04
CA VAL A 342 8.81 4.08 -31.82
C VAL A 342 7.45 4.69 -32.12
N LYS A 343 6.46 4.43 -31.29
CA LYS A 343 5.18 5.15 -31.28
C LYS A 343 5.14 6.15 -30.14
N ASN A 344 4.56 7.32 -30.41
CA ASN A 344 4.23 8.29 -29.36
C ASN A 344 2.89 7.90 -28.66
N TYR A 345 2.43 8.76 -27.74
CA TYR A 345 1.16 8.57 -27.01
C TYR A 345 -0.10 8.69 -27.90
N LEU A 346 -0.03 9.33 -29.07
CA LEU A 346 -1.09 9.40 -30.07
C LEU A 346 -1.11 8.17 -30.99
N GLY A 347 -0.07 7.35 -30.95
CA GLY A 347 0.10 6.19 -31.80
C GLY A 347 0.86 6.49 -33.10
N ASP A 348 1.32 7.74 -33.29
CA ASP A 348 2.12 8.13 -34.46
C ASP A 348 3.51 7.53 -34.38
N GLU A 349 4.04 7.09 -35.53
CA GLU A 349 5.35 6.48 -35.63
C GLU A 349 6.45 7.53 -35.80
N TYR A 350 7.53 7.39 -35.05
CA TYR A 350 8.72 8.21 -35.10
C TYR A 350 9.95 7.35 -35.22
N ARG A 351 11.00 7.93 -35.83
CA ARG A 351 12.34 7.35 -35.88
C ARG A 351 13.28 8.11 -34.98
N TYR A 352 13.98 7.39 -34.11
CA TYR A 352 14.95 7.97 -33.20
C TYR A 352 16.34 7.40 -33.50
N PRO A 353 17.34 8.22 -33.83
CA PRO A 353 18.67 7.73 -34.17
C PRO A 353 19.30 6.99 -32.99
N ILE A 354 19.85 5.80 -33.27
CA ILE A 354 20.65 5.04 -32.32
C ILE A 354 22.07 5.58 -32.42
N ILE A 355 22.52 6.32 -31.42
CA ILE A 355 23.86 6.86 -31.37
C ILE A 355 24.77 5.82 -30.72
N ASP A 356 25.50 5.04 -31.53
CA ASP A 356 26.53 4.13 -31.05
C ASP A 356 27.90 4.80 -31.19
N HIS A 357 28.47 5.28 -30.12
CA HIS A 357 29.79 5.89 -30.08
C HIS A 357 30.93 4.87 -30.00
N GLY A 358 30.64 3.58 -30.25
CA GLY A 358 31.65 2.51 -30.26
C GLY A 358 32.19 2.10 -28.89
N ASP A 359 31.64 2.59 -27.82
CA ASP A 359 31.96 2.19 -26.44
C ASP A 359 31.33 0.83 -26.08
N GLN A 360 31.74 -0.21 -26.83
CA GLN A 360 31.36 -1.60 -26.53
C GLN A 360 32.19 -2.19 -25.37
N LYS A 361 32.42 -1.46 -24.30
CA LYS A 361 32.97 -2.02 -23.07
C LYS A 361 31.89 -1.98 -21.97
N GLY A 362 31.18 -3.10 -21.82
CA GLY A 362 30.61 -3.43 -20.52
C GLY A 362 29.12 -3.67 -20.40
N TYR A 363 28.32 -3.82 -21.47
CA TYR A 363 26.94 -4.29 -21.31
C TYR A 363 26.78 -5.73 -21.81
N THR A 364 27.07 -6.70 -20.95
CA THR A 364 26.68 -8.11 -21.16
C THR A 364 25.21 -8.33 -20.77
N GLY A 365 24.30 -7.49 -21.30
CA GLY A 365 22.89 -7.73 -21.23
C GLY A 365 22.53 -8.90 -22.15
N HIS A 366 21.79 -9.87 -21.63
CA HIS A 366 21.24 -10.95 -22.41
C HIS A 366 20.56 -10.38 -23.66
N LYS A 367 21.01 -10.83 -24.83
CA LYS A 367 20.33 -10.57 -26.10
C LYS A 367 18.93 -11.17 -26.01
N ALA A 368 17.93 -10.35 -25.73
CA ALA A 368 16.56 -10.70 -26.03
C ALA A 368 16.42 -10.69 -27.55
N GLU A 369 16.40 -11.85 -28.15
CA GLU A 369 16.01 -11.99 -29.55
C GLU A 369 14.53 -11.60 -29.66
N TYR A 370 14.27 -10.38 -30.08
CA TYR A 370 12.94 -9.98 -30.51
C TYR A 370 12.63 -10.66 -31.84
N LYS A 371 11.89 -11.78 -31.80
CA LYS A 371 11.23 -12.39 -32.97
C LYS A 371 9.90 -11.71 -33.21
#